data_601305e2a877eeb301d263cb542ad933
#
_entry.id   601305e2a877eeb301d263cb542ad933
#
_cell.length_a   1.000
_cell.length_b   1.000
_cell.length_c   1.000
_cell.angle_alpha   90.00
_cell.angle_beta   90.00
_cell.angle_gamma   90.00
#
_symmetry.space_group_name_H-M   'P 1'
#
loop_
_entity.id
_entity.type
_entity.pdbx_description
1 polymer ?
#
loop_
_entity_poly.entity_id
_entity_poly.type
_entity_poly.pdbx_seq_one_letter_code
_entity_poly.pdbx_strand_id
1 'polypeptide(L)'
;REGYIKAVTPKRNGKKVAVIGAGPAGLTAANRLNKKGYLVTLFDKAEAPGGLLRFGIPNFKLNKNIIDRRMAFLKAEGIQFEMGVEVNLQNLPAGFDAYCICVGAETPRDLSVPGREFKGIHFAMEILSQQNRILEGQTFPKDKLINAKGKKVLVIGGGDTGSDCIGTSIRQGALSVTQIEILPQPPAGHN
;
A
#
# COMPACT_ATOMS: atom_id res chain seq x y z
N ARG A 1 17.14 -13.34 -13.38
CA ARG A 1 17.66 -13.57 -11.99
C ARG A 1 16.73 -14.49 -11.18
N GLU A 2 15.80 -15.16 -11.83
CA GLU A 2 14.92 -16.15 -11.19
C GLU A 2 15.75 -17.41 -10.96
N GLY A 3 15.79 -17.90 -9.72
CA GLY A 3 16.53 -19.13 -9.35
C GLY A 3 17.78 -18.96 -8.49
N TYR A 4 18.28 -17.74 -8.31
CA TYR A 4 19.47 -17.52 -7.46
C TYR A 4 19.19 -17.52 -5.96
N ILE A 5 17.96 -17.26 -5.55
CA ILE A 5 17.56 -17.24 -4.13
C ILE A 5 16.55 -18.36 -3.92
N LYS A 6 16.94 -19.38 -3.19
CA LYS A 6 16.05 -20.46 -2.76
C LYS A 6 15.42 -20.09 -1.42
N ALA A 7 14.12 -20.36 -1.27
CA ALA A 7 13.47 -20.25 0.01
C ALA A 7 14.03 -21.32 0.96
N VAL A 8 14.46 -20.89 2.14
CA VAL A 8 15.01 -21.77 3.17
C VAL A 8 14.26 -21.51 4.47
N THR A 9 13.59 -22.53 4.96
CA THR A 9 12.96 -22.44 6.29
C THR A 9 14.06 -22.49 7.36
N PRO A 10 14.20 -21.45 8.20
CA PRO A 10 15.24 -21.43 9.23
C PRO A 10 14.94 -22.41 10.36
N LYS A 11 15.97 -22.81 11.10
CA LYS A 11 15.81 -23.59 12.33
C LYS A 11 14.95 -22.80 13.31
N ARG A 12 13.88 -23.40 13.82
CA ARG A 12 12.93 -22.74 14.71
C ARG A 12 13.41 -22.72 16.15
N ASN A 13 13.19 -21.58 16.84
CA ASN A 13 13.51 -21.41 18.25
C ASN A 13 12.29 -21.68 19.18
N GLY A 14 11.13 -22.05 18.60
CA GLY A 14 9.89 -22.36 19.31
C GLY A 14 9.04 -21.15 19.70
N LYS A 15 9.55 -19.93 19.59
CA LYS A 15 8.81 -18.71 19.94
C LYS A 15 7.99 -18.18 18.78
N LYS A 16 6.78 -17.68 19.09
CA LYS A 16 5.81 -17.15 18.13
C LYS A 16 5.74 -15.64 18.20
N VAL A 17 5.76 -14.97 17.05
CA VAL A 17 5.63 -13.51 16.96
C VAL A 17 4.51 -13.15 16.01
N ALA A 18 3.57 -12.32 16.47
CA ALA A 18 2.57 -11.69 15.63
C ALA A 18 3.12 -10.36 15.08
N VAL A 19 3.01 -10.16 13.76
CA VAL A 19 3.28 -8.88 13.11
C VAL A 19 1.96 -8.31 12.63
N ILE A 20 1.59 -7.12 13.10
CA ILE A 20 0.33 -6.46 12.79
C ILE A 20 0.59 -5.39 11.72
N GLY A 21 0.07 -5.62 10.53
CA GLY A 21 0.28 -4.82 9.33
C GLY A 21 1.21 -5.48 8.32
N ALA A 22 0.70 -5.76 7.11
CA ALA A 22 1.41 -6.40 6.00
C ALA A 22 1.97 -5.38 4.97
N GLY A 23 2.17 -4.14 5.38
CA GLY A 23 2.88 -3.14 4.60
C GLY A 23 4.40 -3.38 4.56
N PRO A 24 5.18 -2.49 3.92
CA PRO A 24 6.64 -2.64 3.78
C PRO A 24 7.37 -2.90 5.10
N ALA A 25 6.97 -2.18 6.16
CA ALA A 25 7.58 -2.32 7.50
C ALA A 25 7.32 -3.71 8.08
N GLY A 26 6.03 -4.16 8.07
CA GLY A 26 5.65 -5.47 8.59
C GLY A 26 6.27 -6.63 7.82
N LEU A 27 6.29 -6.54 6.49
CA LEU A 27 6.94 -7.55 5.65
C LEU A 27 8.44 -7.65 5.93
N THR A 28 9.11 -6.53 6.17
CA THR A 28 10.53 -6.50 6.52
C THR A 28 10.77 -7.08 7.91
N ALA A 29 9.96 -6.70 8.89
CA ALA A 29 10.02 -7.23 10.25
C ALA A 29 9.78 -8.75 10.25
N ALA A 30 8.71 -9.21 9.58
CA ALA A 30 8.38 -10.62 9.47
C ALA A 30 9.52 -11.45 8.86
N ASN A 31 10.10 -10.96 7.75
CA ASN A 31 11.24 -11.62 7.11
C ASN A 31 12.45 -11.72 8.05
N ARG A 32 12.80 -10.65 8.75
CA ARG A 32 13.95 -10.64 9.66
C ARG A 32 13.74 -11.53 10.89
N LEU A 33 12.54 -11.49 11.48
CA LEU A 33 12.17 -12.37 12.59
C LEU A 33 12.16 -13.84 12.17
N ASN A 34 11.58 -14.15 11.02
CA ASN A 34 11.58 -15.50 10.46
C ASN A 34 13.01 -16.03 10.29
N LYS A 35 13.93 -15.25 9.71
CA LYS A 35 15.34 -15.62 9.55
C LYS A 35 16.08 -15.87 10.87
N LYS A 36 15.61 -15.27 11.96
CA LYS A 36 16.12 -15.52 13.32
C LYS A 36 15.49 -16.75 13.99
N GLY A 37 14.62 -17.48 13.28
CA GLY A 37 14.03 -18.71 13.73
C GLY A 37 12.68 -18.56 14.47
N TYR A 38 12.12 -17.36 14.54
CA TYR A 38 10.77 -17.19 15.12
C TYR A 38 9.70 -17.77 14.19
N LEU A 39 8.63 -18.27 14.78
CA LEU A 39 7.40 -18.60 14.06
C LEU A 39 6.59 -17.30 13.90
N VAL A 40 6.48 -16.81 12.68
CA VAL A 40 5.89 -15.50 12.40
C VAL A 40 4.53 -15.66 11.75
N THR A 41 3.51 -15.03 12.33
CA THR A 41 2.20 -14.82 11.72
C THR A 41 2.00 -13.33 11.49
N LEU A 42 1.66 -12.96 10.28
CA LEU A 42 1.46 -11.58 9.84
C LEU A 42 -0.04 -11.36 9.58
N PHE A 43 -0.61 -10.38 10.29
CA PHE A 43 -2.03 -10.00 10.19
C PHE A 43 -2.18 -8.68 9.45
N ASP A 44 -3.20 -8.57 8.61
CA ASP A 44 -3.59 -7.29 8.01
C ASP A 44 -5.10 -7.26 7.74
N LYS A 45 -5.71 -6.09 7.92
CA LYS A 45 -7.12 -5.86 7.60
C LYS A 45 -7.41 -5.86 6.09
N ALA A 46 -6.40 -5.58 5.27
CA ALA A 46 -6.52 -5.65 3.83
C ALA A 46 -6.62 -7.09 3.33
N GLU A 47 -7.30 -7.25 2.20
CA GLU A 47 -7.53 -8.54 1.54
C GLU A 47 -6.25 -9.19 0.99
N ALA A 48 -5.19 -8.40 0.79
CA ALA A 48 -3.90 -8.87 0.28
C ALA A 48 -2.73 -8.12 0.92
N PRO A 49 -1.56 -8.78 1.08
CA PRO A 49 -0.38 -8.15 1.64
C PRO A 49 0.28 -7.17 0.66
N GLY A 50 1.03 -6.21 1.21
CA GLY A 50 1.80 -5.22 0.46
C GLY A 50 1.55 -3.79 0.91
N GLY A 51 0.43 -3.50 1.59
CA GLY A 51 0.09 -2.15 2.04
C GLY A 51 0.17 -1.13 0.91
N LEU A 52 0.87 -0.01 1.11
CA LEU A 52 1.02 1.02 0.09
C LEU A 52 1.78 0.56 -1.18
N LEU A 53 2.60 -0.47 -1.12
CA LEU A 53 3.22 -1.04 -2.32
C LEU A 53 2.16 -1.62 -3.26
N ARG A 54 1.12 -2.25 -2.72
CA ARG A 54 0.01 -2.83 -3.49
C ARG A 54 -1.07 -1.81 -3.80
N PHE A 55 -1.55 -1.11 -2.78
CA PHE A 55 -2.75 -0.28 -2.89
C PHE A 55 -2.45 1.21 -3.13
N GLY A 56 -1.24 1.70 -2.84
CA GLY A 56 -0.84 3.08 -3.03
C GLY A 56 -0.12 3.32 -4.35
N ILE A 57 1.02 2.68 -4.55
CA ILE A 57 1.85 2.87 -5.74
C ILE A 57 1.10 2.36 -6.99
N PRO A 58 0.96 3.16 -8.06
CA PRO A 58 0.31 2.73 -9.28
C PRO A 58 1.04 1.55 -9.96
N ASN A 59 0.26 0.68 -10.61
CA ASN A 59 0.80 -0.50 -11.28
C ASN A 59 1.83 -0.18 -12.38
N PHE A 60 1.74 1.00 -13.00
CA PHE A 60 2.71 1.44 -14.01
C PHE A 60 4.07 1.82 -13.42
N LYS A 61 4.15 2.11 -12.10
CA LYS A 61 5.42 2.31 -11.38
C LYS A 61 5.91 1.00 -10.73
N LEU A 62 5.01 0.21 -10.19
CA LEU A 62 5.33 -1.06 -9.51
C LEU A 62 4.31 -2.13 -9.88
N ASN A 63 4.70 -3.04 -10.77
CA ASN A 63 3.88 -4.19 -11.15
C ASN A 63 3.67 -5.10 -9.94
N LYS A 64 2.40 -5.44 -9.67
CA LYS A 64 2.01 -6.21 -8.47
C LYS A 64 2.55 -7.65 -8.48
N ASN A 65 2.85 -8.21 -9.64
CA ASN A 65 3.53 -9.52 -9.74
C ASN A 65 4.86 -9.57 -8.97
N ILE A 66 5.56 -8.42 -8.83
CA ILE A 66 6.79 -8.34 -8.03
C ILE A 66 6.48 -8.56 -6.55
N ILE A 67 5.37 -8.01 -6.07
CA ILE A 67 4.89 -8.18 -4.70
C ILE A 67 4.47 -9.64 -4.51
N ASP A 68 3.67 -10.18 -5.41
CA ASP A 68 3.16 -11.56 -5.33
C ASP A 68 4.30 -12.58 -5.31
N ARG A 69 5.31 -12.41 -6.16
CA ARG A 69 6.53 -13.22 -6.14
C ARG A 69 7.24 -13.14 -4.77
N ARG A 70 7.34 -11.94 -4.19
CA ARG A 70 7.95 -11.77 -2.87
C ARG A 70 7.14 -12.44 -1.78
N MET A 71 5.81 -12.34 -1.84
CA MET A 71 4.92 -12.99 -0.88
C MET A 71 4.99 -14.51 -0.96
N ALA A 72 5.00 -15.06 -2.18
CA ALA A 72 5.18 -16.50 -2.38
C ALA A 72 6.50 -16.99 -1.77
N PHE A 73 7.57 -16.23 -1.94
CA PHE A 73 8.86 -16.53 -1.34
C PHE A 73 8.82 -16.52 0.21
N LEU A 74 8.22 -15.50 0.82
CA LEU A 74 8.08 -15.41 2.27
C LEU A 74 7.21 -16.53 2.86
N LYS A 75 6.14 -16.91 2.16
CA LYS A 75 5.30 -18.06 2.52
C LYS A 75 6.11 -19.37 2.46
N ALA A 76 6.90 -19.56 1.41
CA ALA A 76 7.76 -20.74 1.28
C ALA A 76 8.85 -20.81 2.36
N GLU A 77 9.29 -19.68 2.92
CA GLU A 77 10.17 -19.62 4.09
C GLU A 77 9.45 -19.88 5.42
N GLY A 78 8.12 -20.08 5.41
CA GLY A 78 7.31 -20.46 6.56
C GLY A 78 6.68 -19.31 7.33
N ILE A 79 6.56 -18.10 6.74
CA ILE A 79 5.75 -17.02 7.32
C ILE A 79 4.27 -17.28 7.02
N GLN A 80 3.43 -17.19 8.03
CA GLN A 80 1.98 -17.28 7.91
C GLN A 80 1.37 -15.92 7.66
N PHE A 81 0.31 -15.86 6.85
CA PHE A 81 -0.39 -14.61 6.48
C PHE A 81 -1.88 -14.77 6.76
N GLU A 82 -2.40 -13.93 7.65
CA GLU A 82 -3.80 -13.82 8.02
C GLU A 82 -4.34 -12.49 7.47
N MET A 83 -4.85 -12.52 6.23
CA MET A 83 -5.36 -11.35 5.53
C MET A 83 -6.87 -11.18 5.74
N GLY A 84 -7.37 -9.93 5.64
CA GLY A 84 -8.76 -9.60 5.93
C GLY A 84 -9.08 -9.62 7.44
N VAL A 85 -8.07 -9.61 8.29
CA VAL A 85 -8.20 -9.67 9.76
C VAL A 85 -7.80 -8.33 10.36
N GLU A 86 -8.77 -7.57 10.85
CA GLU A 86 -8.50 -6.36 11.63
C GLU A 86 -8.19 -6.73 13.08
N VAL A 87 -6.96 -6.48 13.48
CA VAL A 87 -6.51 -6.74 14.85
C VAL A 87 -6.82 -5.55 15.73
N ASN A 88 -7.61 -5.77 16.79
CA ASN A 88 -7.82 -4.77 17.83
C ASN A 88 -6.57 -4.69 18.70
N LEU A 89 -5.91 -3.53 18.71
CA LEU A 89 -4.68 -3.32 19.49
C LEU A 89 -4.91 -3.31 21.02
N GLN A 90 -6.15 -3.19 21.48
CA GLN A 90 -6.52 -3.34 22.89
C GLN A 90 -6.77 -4.81 23.28
N ASN A 91 -6.97 -5.68 22.29
CA ASN A 91 -7.20 -7.11 22.49
C ASN A 91 -6.43 -7.89 21.43
N LEU A 92 -5.14 -8.06 21.65
CA LEU A 92 -4.23 -8.73 20.72
C LEU A 92 -4.52 -10.23 20.61
N PRO A 93 -4.27 -10.86 19.45
CA PRO A 93 -4.45 -12.30 19.27
C PRO A 93 -3.65 -13.10 20.30
N ALA A 94 -4.28 -14.09 20.94
CA ALA A 94 -3.61 -14.93 21.94
C ALA A 94 -2.62 -15.91 21.32
N GLY A 95 -1.72 -16.44 22.13
CA GLY A 95 -0.81 -17.52 21.74
C GLY A 95 0.50 -17.06 21.06
N PHE A 96 0.86 -15.79 21.20
CA PHE A 96 2.12 -15.22 20.75
C PHE A 96 2.99 -14.77 21.92
N ASP A 97 4.31 -14.95 21.81
CA ASP A 97 5.28 -14.49 22.80
C ASP A 97 5.58 -12.99 22.69
N ALA A 98 5.41 -12.41 21.47
CA ALA A 98 5.63 -11.00 21.23
C ALA A 98 4.81 -10.49 20.04
N TYR A 99 4.63 -9.16 19.99
CA TYR A 99 3.88 -8.45 18.95
C TYR A 99 4.74 -7.32 18.36
N CYS A 100 4.69 -7.19 17.03
CA CYS A 100 5.34 -6.11 16.29
C CYS A 100 4.27 -5.31 15.55
N ILE A 101 4.05 -4.06 15.95
CA ILE A 101 3.01 -3.19 15.39
C ILE A 101 3.58 -2.42 14.20
N CYS A 102 3.02 -2.63 13.00
CA CYS A 102 3.49 -2.09 11.72
C CYS A 102 2.32 -1.56 10.87
N VAL A 103 1.31 -0.97 11.50
CA VAL A 103 0.03 -0.58 10.88
C VAL A 103 0.12 0.62 9.94
N GLY A 104 1.24 1.35 9.92
CA GLY A 104 1.41 2.55 9.10
C GLY A 104 0.63 3.76 9.63
N ALA A 105 0.48 4.77 8.77
CA ALA A 105 -0.32 5.97 9.03
C ALA A 105 -1.39 6.11 7.95
N GLU A 106 -2.65 6.11 8.33
CA GLU A 106 -3.78 6.12 7.38
C GLU A 106 -4.55 7.44 7.35
N THR A 107 -4.38 8.28 8.39
CA THR A 107 -5.06 9.57 8.46
C THR A 107 -4.43 10.55 7.47
N PRO A 108 -5.16 10.99 6.43
CA PRO A 108 -4.64 11.95 5.48
C PRO A 108 -4.52 13.34 6.11
N ARG A 109 -3.56 14.13 5.62
CA ARG A 109 -3.57 15.58 5.88
C ARG A 109 -4.64 16.21 5.01
N ASP A 110 -5.55 16.95 5.62
CA ASP A 110 -6.60 17.65 4.89
C ASP A 110 -6.26 19.14 4.71
N LEU A 111 -6.88 19.76 3.72
CA LEU A 111 -6.79 21.18 3.43
C LEU A 111 -8.12 21.86 3.83
N SER A 112 -8.11 22.54 4.97
CA SER A 112 -9.29 23.25 5.49
C SER A 112 -9.46 24.58 4.74
N VAL A 113 -10.16 24.54 3.61
CA VAL A 113 -10.51 25.72 2.80
C VAL A 113 -12.00 25.69 2.46
N PRO A 114 -12.64 26.85 2.21
CA PRO A 114 -14.02 26.90 1.73
C PRO A 114 -14.19 26.06 0.46
N GLY A 115 -15.26 25.29 0.40
CA GLY A 115 -15.55 24.41 -0.74
C GLY A 115 -14.96 22.99 -0.61
N ARG A 116 -14.25 22.67 0.48
CA ARG A 116 -13.71 21.31 0.71
C ARG A 116 -14.82 20.24 0.71
N GLU A 117 -16.03 20.62 1.05
CA GLU A 117 -17.23 19.78 1.09
C GLU A 117 -17.83 19.48 -0.29
N PHE A 118 -17.34 20.10 -1.36
CA PHE A 118 -17.90 19.90 -2.68
C PHE A 118 -17.60 18.49 -3.24
N LYS A 119 -18.54 17.99 -4.04
CA LYS A 119 -18.39 16.70 -4.72
C LYS A 119 -17.22 16.71 -5.71
N GLY A 120 -16.52 15.60 -5.78
CA GLY A 120 -15.39 15.42 -6.69
C GLY A 120 -14.04 15.84 -6.11
N ILE A 121 -14.00 16.16 -4.81
CA ILE A 121 -12.76 16.41 -4.06
C ILE A 121 -12.43 15.15 -3.27
N HIS A 122 -11.31 14.53 -3.60
CA HIS A 122 -10.90 13.23 -3.09
C HIS A 122 -9.49 13.28 -2.51
N PHE A 123 -9.23 12.48 -1.49
CA PHE A 123 -7.87 12.21 -1.08
C PHE A 123 -7.16 11.34 -2.12
N ALA A 124 -5.86 11.55 -2.28
CA ALA A 124 -5.03 10.79 -3.21
C ALA A 124 -5.17 9.28 -3.03
N MET A 125 -5.19 8.81 -1.78
CA MET A 125 -5.28 7.38 -1.50
C MET A 125 -6.64 6.76 -1.85
N GLU A 126 -7.71 7.54 -1.96
CA GLU A 126 -9.01 7.04 -2.40
C GLU A 126 -8.95 6.65 -3.88
N ILE A 127 -8.48 7.54 -4.76
CA ILE A 127 -8.34 7.24 -6.19
C ILE A 127 -7.27 6.19 -6.47
N LEU A 128 -6.11 6.26 -5.82
CA LEU A 128 -5.00 5.35 -6.07
C LEU A 128 -5.34 3.92 -5.63
N SER A 129 -5.90 3.77 -4.42
CA SER A 129 -6.32 2.46 -3.93
C SER A 129 -7.46 1.86 -4.74
N GLN A 130 -8.44 2.66 -5.12
CA GLN A 130 -9.54 2.18 -5.96
C GLN A 130 -9.02 1.74 -7.33
N GLN A 131 -8.16 2.53 -7.96
CA GLN A 131 -7.60 2.19 -9.27
C GLN A 131 -6.77 0.90 -9.22
N ASN A 132 -5.93 0.71 -8.20
CA ASN A 132 -5.14 -0.51 -8.05
C ASN A 132 -6.04 -1.73 -7.85
N ARG A 133 -7.10 -1.64 -7.04
CA ARG A 133 -8.08 -2.71 -6.85
C ARG A 133 -8.86 -3.05 -8.13
N ILE A 134 -9.21 -2.04 -8.93
CA ILE A 134 -9.84 -2.25 -10.25
C ILE A 134 -8.89 -3.05 -11.16
N LEU A 135 -7.61 -2.71 -11.18
CA LEU A 135 -6.61 -3.44 -11.97
C LEU A 135 -6.37 -4.87 -11.48
N GLU A 136 -6.66 -5.15 -10.21
CA GLU A 136 -6.66 -6.50 -9.63
C GLU A 136 -8.02 -7.23 -9.77
N GLY A 137 -8.97 -6.65 -10.52
CA GLY A 137 -10.25 -7.29 -10.87
C GLY A 137 -11.42 -6.96 -9.96
N GLN A 138 -11.25 -6.06 -8.98
CA GLN A 138 -12.37 -5.62 -8.15
C GLN A 138 -13.29 -4.67 -8.91
N THR A 139 -14.59 -4.77 -8.65
CA THR A 139 -15.62 -3.89 -9.22
C THR A 139 -16.16 -2.95 -8.17
N PHE A 140 -16.48 -1.72 -8.58
CA PHE A 140 -17.09 -0.71 -7.73
C PHE A 140 -18.40 -0.23 -8.29
N PRO A 141 -19.41 0.08 -7.47
CA PRO A 141 -20.64 0.72 -7.90
C PRO A 141 -20.35 2.04 -8.62
N LYS A 142 -21.14 2.37 -9.64
CA LYS A 142 -20.91 3.56 -10.48
C LYS A 142 -20.92 4.87 -9.70
N ASP A 143 -21.73 4.96 -8.68
CA ASP A 143 -21.86 6.12 -7.78
C ASP A 143 -20.66 6.29 -6.84
N LYS A 144 -19.88 5.22 -6.61
CA LYS A 144 -18.66 5.21 -5.79
C LYS A 144 -17.38 5.24 -6.62
N LEU A 145 -17.50 5.24 -7.94
CA LEU A 145 -16.35 5.19 -8.82
C LEU A 145 -15.71 6.58 -8.97
N ILE A 146 -14.48 6.72 -8.51
CA ILE A 146 -13.64 7.91 -8.74
C ILE A 146 -12.97 7.73 -10.11
N ASN A 147 -13.33 8.57 -11.07
CA ASN A 147 -12.84 8.47 -12.42
C ASN A 147 -12.60 9.85 -13.04
N ALA A 148 -11.42 10.03 -13.61
CA ALA A 148 -10.97 11.26 -14.26
C ALA A 148 -11.35 11.35 -15.76
N LYS A 149 -11.95 10.29 -16.35
CA LYS A 149 -12.28 10.26 -17.77
C LYS A 149 -13.16 11.44 -18.19
N GLY A 150 -12.69 12.21 -19.17
CA GLY A 150 -13.42 13.37 -19.70
C GLY A 150 -13.51 14.57 -18.74
N LYS A 151 -12.72 14.59 -17.66
CA LYS A 151 -12.72 15.66 -16.65
C LYS A 151 -11.45 16.49 -16.71
N LYS A 152 -11.53 17.75 -16.27
CA LYS A 152 -10.38 18.58 -15.90
C LYS A 152 -10.03 18.27 -14.44
N VAL A 153 -8.80 17.88 -14.18
CA VAL A 153 -8.33 17.44 -12.86
C VAL A 153 -7.36 18.46 -12.30
N LEU A 154 -7.55 18.82 -11.05
CA LEU A 154 -6.59 19.59 -10.26
C LEU A 154 -5.96 18.67 -9.21
N VAL A 155 -4.64 18.59 -9.20
CA VAL A 155 -3.87 17.86 -8.16
C VAL A 155 -3.20 18.88 -7.25
N ILE A 156 -3.48 18.80 -5.96
CA ILE A 156 -2.91 19.68 -4.95
C ILE A 156 -1.79 18.93 -4.22
N GLY A 157 -0.56 19.39 -4.41
CA GLY A 157 0.66 18.81 -3.87
C GLY A 157 1.62 18.28 -4.95
N GLY A 158 2.91 18.53 -4.76
CA GLY A 158 3.99 18.26 -5.72
C GLY A 158 4.80 16.99 -5.48
N GLY A 159 4.55 16.25 -4.39
CA GLY A 159 5.30 15.04 -4.05
C GLY A 159 4.96 13.82 -4.92
N ASP A 160 5.59 12.68 -4.62
CA ASP A 160 5.43 11.42 -5.36
C ASP A 160 3.95 10.97 -5.46
N THR A 161 3.18 11.15 -4.39
CA THR A 161 1.74 10.84 -4.40
C THR A 161 0.96 11.71 -5.38
N GLY A 162 1.32 13.00 -5.49
CA GLY A 162 0.73 13.91 -6.49
C GLY A 162 1.07 13.45 -7.92
N SER A 163 2.33 13.09 -8.17
CA SER A 163 2.78 12.52 -9.44
C SER A 163 2.03 11.23 -9.80
N ASP A 164 1.75 10.38 -8.81
CA ASP A 164 0.96 9.15 -8.99
C ASP A 164 -0.49 9.45 -9.37
N CYS A 165 -1.09 10.48 -8.76
CA CYS A 165 -2.43 10.95 -9.12
C CYS A 165 -2.48 11.51 -10.54
N ILE A 166 -1.48 12.30 -10.96
CA ILE A 166 -1.36 12.80 -12.33
C ILE A 166 -1.31 11.64 -13.32
N GLY A 167 -0.36 10.73 -13.12
CA GLY A 167 -0.16 9.59 -14.01
C GLY A 167 -1.39 8.69 -14.10
N THR A 168 -2.11 8.51 -13.01
CA THR A 168 -3.36 7.76 -12.94
C THR A 168 -4.47 8.48 -13.69
N SER A 169 -4.67 9.78 -13.46
CA SER A 169 -5.71 10.60 -14.09
C SER A 169 -5.54 10.67 -15.61
N ILE A 170 -4.31 10.83 -16.11
CA ILE A 170 -4.01 10.81 -17.55
C ILE A 170 -4.40 9.45 -18.15
N ARG A 171 -4.04 8.35 -17.49
CA ARG A 171 -4.37 6.98 -17.97
C ARG A 171 -5.86 6.67 -17.91
N GLN A 172 -6.59 7.32 -17.03
CA GLN A 172 -8.07 7.24 -16.99
C GLN A 172 -8.71 8.08 -18.11
N GLY A 173 -7.97 8.91 -18.83
CA GLY A 173 -8.49 9.75 -19.94
C GLY A 173 -9.00 11.10 -19.47
N ALA A 174 -8.34 11.76 -18.53
CA ALA A 174 -8.59 13.15 -18.18
C ALA A 174 -8.40 14.09 -19.40
N LEU A 175 -9.23 15.12 -19.52
CA LEU A 175 -9.09 16.17 -20.56
C LEU A 175 -7.85 17.03 -20.29
N SER A 176 -7.60 17.35 -19.05
CA SER A 176 -6.40 18.05 -18.61
C SER A 176 -6.11 17.69 -17.16
N VAL A 177 -4.84 17.77 -16.78
CA VAL A 177 -4.39 17.65 -15.38
C VAL A 177 -3.52 18.86 -15.08
N THR A 178 -3.90 19.62 -14.06
CA THR A 178 -3.13 20.74 -13.53
C THR A 178 -2.64 20.38 -12.14
N GLN A 179 -1.37 20.63 -11.84
CA GLN A 179 -0.81 20.45 -10.51
C GLN A 179 -0.48 21.81 -9.90
N ILE A 180 -0.76 21.98 -8.63
CA ILE A 180 -0.32 23.14 -7.84
C ILE A 180 0.53 22.68 -6.67
N GLU A 181 1.56 23.44 -6.36
CA GLU A 181 2.53 23.16 -5.30
C GLU A 181 2.83 24.46 -4.54
N ILE A 182 3.01 24.33 -3.21
CA ILE A 182 3.38 25.47 -2.36
C ILE A 182 4.89 25.76 -2.36
N LEU A 183 5.70 24.76 -2.74
CA LEU A 183 7.15 24.95 -2.87
C LEU A 183 7.49 25.70 -4.16
N PRO A 184 8.61 26.43 -4.18
CA PRO A 184 9.09 27.09 -5.40
C PRO A 184 9.38 26.06 -6.49
N GLN A 185 9.36 26.55 -7.75
CA GLN A 185 9.71 25.72 -8.90
C GLN A 185 11.10 25.11 -8.69
N PRO A 186 11.28 23.80 -8.92
CA PRO A 186 12.60 23.18 -8.87
C PRO A 186 13.58 23.86 -9.81
N PRO A 187 14.88 23.93 -9.46
CA PRO A 187 15.90 24.50 -10.35
C PRO A 187 15.91 23.75 -11.68
N ALA A 188 16.07 24.49 -12.77
CA ALA A 188 16.26 23.91 -14.09
C ALA A 188 17.66 23.26 -14.14
N GLY A 189 17.73 21.95 -14.04
CA GLY A 189 18.95 21.15 -14.09
C GLY A 189 18.77 19.80 -13.39
N HIS A 190 19.42 18.78 -13.91
CA HIS A 190 19.50 17.48 -13.23
C HIS A 190 20.58 17.59 -12.15
N ASN A 191 20.22 17.21 -10.91
CA ASN A 191 21.22 16.88 -9.88
C ASN A 191 21.81 15.51 -10.18
#